data_39451b04d10b6002fd27700400fe71e8
#
_entry.id   39451b04d10b6002fd27700400fe71e8
#
_cell.length_a   1.000
_cell.length_b   1.000
_cell.length_c   1.000
_cell.angle_alpha   90.00
_cell.angle_beta   90.00
_cell.angle_gamma   90.00
#
_symmetry.space_group_name_H-M   'P 1'
#
loop_
_entity.id
_entity.type
_entity.pdbx_description
1 polymer ?
#
loop_
_entity_poly.entity_id
_entity_poly.type
_entity_poly.pdbx_seq_one_letter_code
_entity_poly.pdbx_strand_id
1 'polypeptide(L)'
;WGLNTTPMERYPKLIVEYQTLNIPTVDGADLTCAAILDATAAALKAAGASKEDIAALKAAPAPKAPEYQDEVRTVDVVVCGAGAGGLAAAIEAKLAGAEVVIVEKQGITGGATARSGGKLLGAGTKWQKKQGLYDNTDMVYDYLMDVGNRNGKFMDESKNRYLVDHLNQTLDWLTSIEATVKGDPAEVLAEPWQPLSKPVEKDGVLKTHFDVLDVEPIHVSLQPWRVHNSPGGGGQTNGEGGEISTPLTLYYENDLGGEIIYDTAMNEILTDEAGVVTGVTCTRKGSAKLT
;
A
#
# COMPACT_ATOMS: atom_id res chain seq x y z
N TRP A 1 5.55 -8.11 10.78
CA TRP A 1 4.61 -6.98 10.63
C TRP A 1 3.42 -7.34 9.73
N GLY A 2 3.64 -7.94 8.56
CA GLY A 2 2.59 -8.19 7.57
C GLY A 2 1.52 -9.21 7.98
N LEU A 3 1.88 -10.27 8.66
CA LEU A 3 0.93 -11.33 9.05
C LEU A 3 -0.07 -10.88 10.11
N ASN A 4 0.36 -10.06 11.07
CA ASN A 4 -0.51 -9.57 12.14
C ASN A 4 -1.51 -8.51 11.69
N THR A 5 -1.27 -7.83 10.58
CA THR A 5 -2.17 -6.81 10.07
C THR A 5 -3.38 -7.42 9.36
N THR A 6 -3.21 -8.53 8.67
CA THR A 6 -4.30 -9.19 7.92
C THR A 6 -5.53 -9.53 8.78
N PRO A 7 -5.41 -10.10 9.99
CA PRO A 7 -6.58 -10.28 10.85
C PRO A 7 -7.25 -8.97 11.25
N MET A 8 -6.47 -7.93 11.55
CA MET A 8 -7.02 -6.62 11.94
C MET A 8 -7.80 -5.97 10.79
N GLU A 9 -7.44 -6.25 9.55
CA GLU A 9 -8.10 -5.75 8.35
C GLU A 9 -9.42 -6.51 8.08
N ARG A 10 -9.36 -7.81 8.21
CA ARG A 10 -10.44 -8.70 7.75
C ARG A 10 -11.48 -9.01 8.81
N TYR A 11 -11.05 -9.23 10.06
CA TYR A 11 -11.96 -9.71 11.08
C TYR A 11 -13.11 -8.74 11.38
N PRO A 12 -12.89 -7.43 11.53
CA PRO A 12 -13.99 -6.51 11.76
C PRO A 12 -15.07 -6.58 10.68
N LYS A 13 -14.66 -6.64 9.42
CA LYS A 13 -15.58 -6.76 8.28
C LYS A 13 -16.33 -8.09 8.32
N LEU A 14 -15.61 -9.21 8.47
CA LEU A 14 -16.22 -10.54 8.50
C LEU A 14 -17.16 -10.71 9.70
N ILE A 15 -16.81 -10.19 10.86
CA ILE A 15 -17.66 -10.24 12.06
C ILE A 15 -18.98 -9.50 11.80
N VAL A 16 -18.92 -8.32 11.21
CA VAL A 16 -20.11 -7.50 10.92
C VAL A 16 -20.93 -8.12 9.78
N GLU A 17 -20.30 -8.52 8.69
CA GLU A 17 -20.97 -9.08 7.52
C GLU A 17 -21.67 -10.41 7.82
N TYR A 18 -20.97 -11.32 8.49
CA TYR A 18 -21.50 -12.68 8.75
C TYR A 18 -22.12 -12.84 10.14
N GLN A 19 -22.10 -11.79 10.95
CA GLN A 19 -22.66 -11.82 12.33
C GLN A 19 -22.15 -13.03 13.12
N THR A 20 -20.82 -13.26 13.10
CA THR A 20 -20.20 -14.43 13.75
C THR A 20 -18.87 -14.07 14.40
N LEU A 21 -18.55 -14.78 15.49
CA LEU A 21 -17.20 -14.80 16.08
C LEU A 21 -16.43 -16.09 15.73
N ASN A 22 -17.00 -16.94 14.88
CA ASN A 22 -16.37 -18.15 14.37
C ASN A 22 -15.62 -17.83 13.07
N ILE A 23 -14.57 -17.01 13.16
CA ILE A 23 -13.75 -16.62 12.00
C ILE A 23 -12.53 -17.55 11.94
N PRO A 24 -12.24 -18.17 10.78
CA PRO A 24 -11.04 -18.99 10.60
C PRO A 24 -9.76 -18.20 10.85
N THR A 25 -8.80 -18.80 11.53
CA THR A 25 -7.50 -18.17 11.82
C THR A 25 -6.71 -17.88 10.54
N VAL A 26 -5.87 -16.86 10.60
CA VAL A 26 -4.87 -16.57 9.57
C VAL A 26 -3.57 -17.25 10.01
N ASP A 27 -3.04 -18.10 9.15
CA ASP A 27 -1.80 -18.84 9.42
C ASP A 27 -0.66 -17.92 9.84
N GLY A 28 -0.04 -18.25 10.97
CA GLY A 28 1.04 -17.46 11.56
C GLY A 28 0.59 -16.19 12.33
N ALA A 29 -0.72 -15.96 12.45
CA ALA A 29 -1.28 -14.83 13.21
C ALA A 29 -2.29 -15.25 14.29
N ASP A 30 -2.19 -16.48 14.79
CA ASP A 30 -3.16 -17.09 15.72
C ASP A 30 -3.44 -16.24 16.95
N LEU A 31 -2.40 -15.69 17.56
CA LEU A 31 -2.53 -14.83 18.76
C LEU A 31 -3.28 -13.53 18.44
N THR A 32 -3.02 -12.91 17.29
CA THR A 32 -3.73 -11.71 16.87
C THR A 32 -5.20 -12.02 16.58
N CYS A 33 -5.46 -13.13 15.89
CA CYS A 33 -6.82 -13.60 15.62
C CYS A 33 -7.62 -13.80 16.91
N ALA A 34 -7.05 -14.54 17.85
CA ALA A 34 -7.68 -14.79 19.15
C ALA A 34 -7.93 -13.49 19.92
N ALA A 35 -6.95 -12.58 19.97
CA ALA A 35 -7.07 -11.31 20.66
C ALA A 35 -8.21 -10.43 20.11
N ILE A 36 -8.38 -10.38 18.77
CA ILE A 36 -9.47 -9.61 18.16
C ILE A 36 -10.83 -10.21 18.54
N LEU A 37 -10.99 -11.53 18.47
CA LEU A 37 -12.25 -12.20 18.80
C LEU A 37 -12.59 -12.04 20.29
N ASP A 38 -11.60 -12.13 21.16
CA ASP A 38 -11.80 -11.93 22.61
C ASP A 38 -12.13 -10.48 22.95
N ALA A 39 -11.45 -9.52 22.32
CA ALA A 39 -11.76 -8.10 22.48
C ALA A 39 -13.18 -7.78 21.97
N THR A 40 -13.59 -8.35 20.84
CA THR A 40 -14.96 -8.18 20.32
C THR A 40 -15.99 -8.77 21.27
N ALA A 41 -15.76 -9.98 21.80
CA ALA A 41 -16.65 -10.60 22.77
C ALA A 41 -16.75 -9.76 24.07
N ALA A 42 -15.65 -9.18 24.52
CA ALA A 42 -15.63 -8.28 25.68
C ALA A 42 -16.40 -6.99 25.42
N ALA A 43 -16.27 -6.39 24.24
CA ALA A 43 -16.99 -5.20 23.83
C ALA A 43 -18.51 -5.46 23.73
N LEU A 44 -18.92 -6.57 23.14
CA LEU A 44 -20.31 -6.99 23.07
C LEU A 44 -20.92 -7.16 24.48
N LYS A 45 -20.19 -7.80 25.39
CA LYS A 45 -20.60 -7.93 26.79
C LYS A 45 -20.75 -6.55 27.45
N ALA A 46 -19.83 -5.65 27.24
CA ALA A 46 -19.91 -4.29 27.76
C ALA A 46 -21.10 -3.50 27.18
N ALA A 47 -21.50 -3.81 25.96
CA ALA A 47 -22.67 -3.26 25.29
C ALA A 47 -24.00 -3.93 25.74
N GLY A 48 -23.95 -4.92 26.65
CA GLY A 48 -25.15 -5.56 27.22
C GLY A 48 -25.51 -6.92 26.64
N ALA A 49 -24.68 -7.51 25.79
CA ALA A 49 -24.91 -8.87 25.29
C ALA A 49 -24.76 -9.89 26.42
N SER A 50 -25.68 -10.87 26.45
CA SER A 50 -25.62 -11.96 27.41
C SER A 50 -24.50 -12.97 27.11
N LYS A 51 -24.23 -13.88 28.01
CA LYS A 51 -23.29 -14.99 27.74
C LYS A 51 -23.82 -15.90 26.63
N GLU A 52 -25.13 -16.09 26.62
CA GLU A 52 -25.85 -16.89 25.62
C GLU A 52 -25.73 -16.29 24.23
N ASP A 53 -25.86 -14.96 24.10
CA ASP A 53 -25.68 -14.25 22.82
C ASP A 53 -24.26 -14.42 22.30
N ILE A 54 -23.24 -14.23 23.16
CA ILE A 54 -21.84 -14.40 22.76
C ILE A 54 -21.55 -15.86 22.38
N ALA A 55 -22.11 -16.83 23.10
CA ALA A 55 -21.97 -18.24 22.79
C ALA A 55 -22.63 -18.58 21.43
N ALA A 56 -23.78 -17.99 21.14
CA ALA A 56 -24.46 -18.15 19.85
C ALA A 56 -23.61 -17.60 18.70
N LEU A 57 -22.99 -16.42 18.85
CA LEU A 57 -22.08 -15.87 17.84
C LEU A 57 -20.83 -16.73 17.63
N LYS A 58 -20.30 -17.34 18.69
CA LYS A 58 -19.16 -18.29 18.58
C LYS A 58 -19.54 -19.61 17.93
N ALA A 59 -20.80 -20.01 18.02
CA ALA A 59 -21.34 -21.24 17.43
C ALA A 59 -21.92 -21.00 16.02
N ALA A 60 -22.06 -19.75 15.60
CA ALA A 60 -22.58 -19.42 14.28
C ALA A 60 -21.67 -19.97 13.16
N PRO A 61 -22.20 -20.22 11.97
CA PRO A 61 -21.39 -20.72 10.86
C PRO A 61 -20.21 -19.80 10.55
N ALA A 62 -19.04 -20.41 10.33
CA ALA A 62 -17.90 -19.67 9.84
C ALA A 62 -18.15 -19.11 8.45
N PRO A 63 -17.63 -17.91 8.11
CA PRO A 63 -17.64 -17.42 6.75
C PRO A 63 -17.03 -18.45 5.81
N LYS A 64 -17.73 -18.76 4.74
CA LYS A 64 -17.15 -19.59 3.68
C LYS A 64 -16.18 -18.76 2.87
N ALA A 65 -15.01 -19.32 2.59
CA ALA A 65 -14.13 -18.70 1.61
C ALA A 65 -14.88 -18.62 0.26
N PRO A 66 -14.71 -17.51 -0.48
CA PRO A 66 -15.25 -17.45 -1.84
C PRO A 66 -14.70 -18.63 -2.66
N GLU A 67 -15.59 -19.30 -3.38
CA GLU A 67 -15.21 -20.35 -4.31
C GLU A 67 -14.91 -19.69 -5.66
N TYR A 68 -13.64 -19.73 -6.04
CA TYR A 68 -13.22 -19.27 -7.37
C TYR A 68 -13.01 -20.47 -8.27
N GLN A 69 -13.29 -20.31 -9.55
CA GLN A 69 -12.97 -21.28 -10.58
C GLN A 69 -11.59 -20.96 -11.18
N ASP A 70 -10.95 -21.98 -11.76
CA ASP A 70 -9.75 -21.76 -12.54
C ASP A 70 -10.06 -20.85 -13.73
N GLU A 71 -9.21 -19.88 -13.97
CA GLU A 71 -9.42 -18.84 -14.98
C GLU A 71 -8.14 -18.61 -15.77
N VAL A 72 -8.27 -18.37 -17.06
CA VAL A 72 -7.19 -17.91 -17.93
C VAL A 72 -7.56 -16.55 -18.48
N ARG A 73 -6.67 -15.58 -18.35
CA ARG A 73 -6.87 -14.20 -18.83
C ARG A 73 -5.74 -13.80 -19.75
N THR A 74 -6.04 -12.96 -20.72
CA THR A 74 -5.06 -12.37 -21.62
C THR A 74 -5.14 -10.86 -21.49
N VAL A 75 -4.02 -10.22 -21.19
CA VAL A 75 -3.86 -8.76 -21.08
C VAL A 75 -2.49 -8.38 -21.62
N ASP A 76 -2.27 -7.11 -21.91
CA ASP A 76 -0.97 -6.64 -22.39
C ASP A 76 0.09 -6.66 -21.28
N VAL A 77 -0.31 -6.32 -20.05
CA VAL A 77 0.59 -6.21 -18.90
C VAL A 77 -0.05 -6.81 -17.65
N VAL A 78 0.65 -7.74 -17.01
CA VAL A 78 0.33 -8.21 -15.66
C VAL A 78 1.31 -7.61 -14.68
N VAL A 79 0.81 -6.90 -13.66
CA VAL A 79 1.62 -6.35 -12.58
C VAL A 79 1.48 -7.22 -11.34
N CYS A 80 2.57 -7.74 -10.82
CA CYS A 80 2.58 -8.60 -9.64
C CYS A 80 2.89 -7.79 -8.38
N GLY A 81 1.85 -7.46 -7.63
CA GLY A 81 1.88 -6.70 -6.39
C GLY A 81 1.39 -5.26 -6.52
N ALA A 82 0.49 -4.87 -5.61
CA ALA A 82 -0.13 -3.54 -5.53
C ALA A 82 0.54 -2.63 -4.49
N GLY A 83 1.87 -2.70 -4.31
CA GLY A 83 2.66 -1.68 -3.63
C GLY A 83 2.84 -0.45 -4.52
N ALA A 84 3.45 0.65 -4.01
CA ALA A 84 3.61 1.88 -4.79
C ALA A 84 4.30 1.65 -6.15
N GLY A 85 5.33 0.80 -6.20
CA GLY A 85 6.02 0.50 -7.46
C GLY A 85 5.12 -0.21 -8.48
N GLY A 86 4.31 -1.18 -8.03
CA GLY A 86 3.36 -1.88 -8.89
C GLY A 86 2.22 -0.96 -9.34
N LEU A 87 1.66 -0.18 -8.43
CA LEU A 87 0.63 0.81 -8.75
C LEU A 87 1.14 1.84 -9.77
N ALA A 88 2.35 2.37 -9.56
CA ALA A 88 2.95 3.31 -10.52
C ALA A 88 3.15 2.69 -11.89
N ALA A 89 3.69 1.45 -11.95
CA ALA A 89 3.88 0.75 -13.22
C ALA A 89 2.55 0.48 -13.94
N ALA A 90 1.52 0.08 -13.19
CA ALA A 90 0.19 -0.17 -13.76
C ALA A 90 -0.48 1.12 -14.27
N ILE A 91 -0.36 2.22 -13.52
CA ILE A 91 -0.88 3.53 -13.91
C ILE A 91 -0.22 3.98 -15.23
N GLU A 92 1.11 3.96 -15.30
CA GLU A 92 1.84 4.38 -16.50
C GLU A 92 1.53 3.49 -17.71
N ALA A 93 1.42 2.17 -17.52
CA ALA A 93 1.04 1.26 -18.59
C ALA A 93 -0.40 1.54 -19.10
N LYS A 94 -1.35 1.80 -18.18
CA LYS A 94 -2.72 2.21 -18.55
C LYS A 94 -2.75 3.53 -19.30
N LEU A 95 -2.00 4.52 -18.83
CA LEU A 95 -1.89 5.82 -19.51
C LEU A 95 -1.26 5.69 -20.90
N ALA A 96 -0.39 4.71 -21.11
CA ALA A 96 0.16 4.36 -22.42
C ALA A 96 -0.83 3.58 -23.31
N GLY A 97 -2.02 3.24 -22.81
CA GLY A 97 -3.08 2.58 -23.57
C GLY A 97 -3.08 1.05 -23.48
N ALA A 98 -2.27 0.45 -22.61
CA ALA A 98 -2.24 -1.00 -22.41
C ALA A 98 -3.45 -1.50 -21.61
N GLU A 99 -3.87 -2.73 -21.88
CA GLU A 99 -4.75 -3.50 -20.99
C GLU A 99 -3.91 -4.06 -19.84
N VAL A 100 -4.22 -3.64 -18.61
CA VAL A 100 -3.40 -3.93 -17.44
C VAL A 100 -4.25 -4.53 -16.34
N VAL A 101 -3.73 -5.60 -15.71
CA VAL A 101 -4.28 -6.16 -14.47
C VAL A 101 -3.19 -6.21 -13.39
N ILE A 102 -3.57 -5.92 -12.16
CA ILE A 102 -2.70 -6.12 -11.00
C ILE A 102 -3.16 -7.38 -10.27
N VAL A 103 -2.24 -8.28 -9.93
CA VAL A 103 -2.50 -9.37 -8.98
C VAL A 103 -1.84 -9.04 -7.65
N GLU A 104 -2.63 -9.06 -6.57
CA GLU A 104 -2.17 -8.73 -5.22
C GLU A 104 -2.46 -9.89 -4.27
N LYS A 105 -1.42 -10.35 -3.56
CA LYS A 105 -1.54 -11.50 -2.65
C LYS A 105 -2.34 -11.22 -1.39
N GLN A 106 -2.45 -9.95 -1.01
CA GLN A 106 -3.24 -9.53 0.15
C GLN A 106 -4.63 -9.07 -0.28
N GLY A 107 -5.53 -8.88 0.69
CA GLY A 107 -6.86 -8.31 0.44
C GLY A 107 -6.87 -6.79 0.38
N ILE A 108 -5.69 -6.15 0.35
CA ILE A 108 -5.51 -4.70 0.33
C ILE A 108 -4.28 -4.33 -0.50
N THR A 109 -4.24 -3.11 -0.98
CA THR A 109 -3.09 -2.52 -1.66
C THR A 109 -2.08 -1.89 -0.71
N GLY A 110 -1.04 -1.29 -1.26
CA GLY A 110 -0.05 -0.46 -0.58
C GLY A 110 1.18 -1.23 -0.11
N GLY A 111 1.08 -2.53 0.22
CA GLY A 111 2.22 -3.34 0.63
C GLY A 111 3.07 -2.69 1.73
N ALA A 112 4.40 -2.67 1.56
CA ALA A 112 5.32 -2.02 2.48
C ALA A 112 5.19 -0.49 2.46
N THR A 113 4.77 0.09 1.34
CA THR A 113 4.57 1.54 1.21
C THR A 113 3.53 2.04 2.20
N ALA A 114 2.35 1.43 2.23
CA ALA A 114 1.28 1.82 3.15
C ALA A 114 1.69 1.71 4.64
N ARG A 115 2.68 0.89 4.94
CA ARG A 115 3.19 0.65 6.31
C ARG A 115 4.45 1.44 6.65
N SER A 116 4.93 2.25 5.70
CA SER A 116 6.08 3.13 5.88
C SER A 116 5.66 4.49 6.46
N GLY A 117 6.63 5.31 6.82
CA GLY A 117 6.39 6.70 7.22
C GLY A 117 6.14 7.66 6.07
N GLY A 118 5.86 7.18 4.85
CA GLY A 118 5.50 8.03 3.70
C GLY A 118 6.56 9.05 3.29
N LYS A 119 7.84 8.76 3.54
CA LYS A 119 8.95 9.70 3.32
C LYS A 119 9.65 9.42 2.00
N LEU A 120 9.83 10.45 1.21
CA LEU A 120 10.54 10.40 -0.06
C LEU A 120 11.73 11.37 -0.07
N LEU A 121 12.79 10.98 -0.74
CA LEU A 121 13.92 11.86 -0.98
C LEU A 121 13.66 12.77 -2.17
N GLY A 122 14.22 13.99 -2.12
CA GLY A 122 14.23 14.92 -3.23
C GLY A 122 15.48 15.80 -3.19
N ALA A 123 15.89 16.31 -4.33
CA ALA A 123 17.13 17.08 -4.47
C ALA A 123 16.94 18.32 -5.36
N GLY A 124 17.09 19.50 -4.80
CA GLY A 124 16.84 20.75 -5.53
C GLY A 124 15.40 20.94 -5.95
N THR A 125 14.48 20.43 -5.17
CA THR A 125 13.03 20.48 -5.43
C THR A 125 12.48 21.90 -5.35
N LYS A 126 11.29 22.13 -5.92
CA LYS A 126 10.56 23.39 -5.79
C LYS A 126 10.31 23.78 -4.33
N TRP A 127 10.06 22.82 -3.46
CA TRP A 127 9.84 23.05 -2.01
C TRP A 127 11.13 23.48 -1.30
N GLN A 128 12.25 22.81 -1.57
CA GLN A 128 13.56 23.21 -1.04
C GLN A 128 13.93 24.63 -1.50
N LYS A 129 13.77 24.94 -2.78
CA LYS A 129 14.00 26.28 -3.33
C LYS A 129 13.14 27.35 -2.67
N LYS A 130 11.86 27.05 -2.41
CA LYS A 130 10.94 27.96 -1.70
C LYS A 130 11.40 28.27 -0.28
N GLN A 131 12.09 27.33 0.36
CA GLN A 131 12.65 27.50 1.71
C GLN A 131 14.08 28.04 1.71
N GLY A 132 14.64 28.38 0.54
CA GLY A 132 16.00 28.86 0.42
C GLY A 132 17.07 27.77 0.61
N LEU A 133 16.70 26.51 0.53
CA LEU A 133 17.61 25.38 0.66
C LEU A 133 18.27 25.08 -0.69
N TYR A 134 19.58 24.90 -0.66
CA TYR A 134 20.35 24.49 -1.82
C TYR A 134 20.68 23.00 -1.73
N ASP A 135 20.29 22.24 -2.75
CA ASP A 135 20.64 20.84 -2.93
C ASP A 135 20.63 20.48 -4.43
N ASN A 136 21.27 19.38 -4.77
CA ASN A 136 21.23 18.82 -6.12
C ASN A 136 21.40 17.29 -6.07
N THR A 137 21.18 16.65 -7.21
CA THR A 137 21.25 15.20 -7.32
C THR A 137 22.63 14.63 -7.05
N ASP A 138 23.71 15.34 -7.38
CA ASP A 138 25.07 14.86 -7.12
C ASP A 138 25.35 14.82 -5.62
N MET A 139 24.94 15.85 -4.89
CA MET A 139 25.08 15.87 -3.42
C MET A 139 24.28 14.73 -2.75
N VAL A 140 23.11 14.39 -3.27
CA VAL A 140 22.32 13.25 -2.76
C VAL A 140 22.98 11.93 -3.12
N TYR A 141 23.51 11.80 -4.34
CA TYR A 141 24.22 10.60 -4.77
C TYR A 141 25.42 10.33 -3.88
N ASP A 142 26.30 11.32 -3.69
CA ASP A 142 27.48 11.20 -2.85
C ASP A 142 27.12 10.81 -1.42
N TYR A 143 26.08 11.44 -0.86
CA TYR A 143 25.57 11.11 0.47
C TYR A 143 25.09 9.65 0.57
N LEU A 144 24.29 9.18 -0.38
CA LEU A 144 23.77 7.81 -0.36
C LEU A 144 24.90 6.79 -0.55
N MET A 145 25.88 7.09 -1.40
CA MET A 145 27.07 6.26 -1.58
C MET A 145 27.91 6.18 -0.31
N ASP A 146 28.15 7.30 0.35
CA ASP A 146 28.89 7.34 1.60
C ASP A 146 28.18 6.55 2.71
N VAL A 147 26.91 6.81 2.93
CA VAL A 147 26.10 6.11 3.95
C VAL A 147 25.97 4.61 3.65
N GLY A 148 25.75 4.26 2.40
CA GLY A 148 25.59 2.86 1.98
C GLY A 148 26.88 2.04 2.13
N ASN A 149 28.03 2.67 1.99
CA ASN A 149 29.33 2.00 2.03
C ASN A 149 30.01 2.01 3.41
N ARG A 150 29.54 2.80 4.37
CA ARG A 150 30.17 2.96 5.72
C ARG A 150 30.37 1.66 6.48
N ASN A 151 29.57 0.65 6.24
CA ASN A 151 29.61 -0.63 6.94
C ASN A 151 30.02 -1.81 6.03
N GLY A 152 30.79 -1.55 4.97
CA GLY A 152 31.18 -2.55 4.00
C GLY A 152 30.02 -3.08 3.16
N LYS A 153 28.90 -2.39 3.13
CA LYS A 153 27.79 -2.67 2.24
C LYS A 153 28.07 -2.01 0.89
N PHE A 154 27.82 -2.78 -0.16
CA PHE A 154 28.02 -2.28 -1.50
C PHE A 154 26.73 -1.67 -2.00
N MET A 155 26.77 -0.37 -2.28
CA MET A 155 25.74 0.30 -3.07
C MET A 155 26.03 0.03 -4.55
N ASP A 156 24.99 -0.33 -5.28
CA ASP A 156 25.04 -0.38 -6.74
C ASP A 156 25.03 1.04 -7.29
N GLU A 157 26.17 1.46 -7.82
CA GLU A 157 26.39 2.83 -8.31
C GLU A 157 25.39 3.21 -9.41
N SER A 158 25.15 2.32 -10.35
CA SER A 158 24.27 2.59 -11.50
C SER A 158 22.81 2.73 -11.08
N LYS A 159 22.34 1.85 -10.20
CA LYS A 159 20.97 1.94 -9.66
C LYS A 159 20.81 3.15 -8.77
N ASN A 160 21.82 3.46 -7.94
CA ASN A 160 21.76 4.63 -7.10
C ASN A 160 21.76 5.93 -7.93
N ARG A 161 22.57 6.00 -8.98
CA ARG A 161 22.57 7.14 -9.91
C ARG A 161 21.22 7.30 -10.59
N TYR A 162 20.67 6.20 -11.12
CA TYR A 162 19.36 6.22 -11.74
C TYR A 162 18.26 6.70 -10.78
N LEU A 163 18.26 6.15 -9.55
CA LEU A 163 17.31 6.57 -8.52
C LEU A 163 17.38 8.07 -8.27
N VAL A 164 18.58 8.57 -8.02
CA VAL A 164 18.79 9.97 -7.63
C VAL A 164 18.43 10.94 -8.76
N ASP A 165 18.74 10.60 -10.00
CA ASP A 165 18.41 11.43 -11.16
C ASP A 165 16.91 11.56 -11.40
N HIS A 166 16.11 10.61 -10.90
CA HIS A 166 14.66 10.58 -11.09
C HIS A 166 13.84 10.99 -9.85
N LEU A 167 14.49 11.34 -8.73
CA LEU A 167 13.79 11.70 -7.49
C LEU A 167 12.75 12.82 -7.67
N ASN A 168 13.14 13.90 -8.33
CA ASN A 168 12.26 15.05 -8.50
C ASN A 168 11.12 14.76 -9.48
N GLN A 169 11.41 14.01 -10.53
CA GLN A 169 10.38 13.57 -11.49
C GLN A 169 9.34 12.68 -10.77
N THR A 170 9.79 11.78 -9.91
CA THR A 170 8.89 10.93 -9.10
C THR A 170 8.02 11.77 -8.18
N LEU A 171 8.60 12.76 -7.49
CA LEU A 171 7.85 13.65 -6.62
C LEU A 171 6.82 14.49 -7.38
N ASP A 172 7.22 15.06 -8.52
CA ASP A 172 6.32 15.84 -9.36
C ASP A 172 5.19 14.98 -9.94
N TRP A 173 5.50 13.75 -10.36
CA TRP A 173 4.50 12.78 -10.82
C TRP A 173 3.51 12.43 -9.70
N LEU A 174 3.99 12.09 -8.52
CA LEU A 174 3.11 11.79 -7.38
C LEU A 174 2.21 12.98 -7.04
N THR A 175 2.73 14.21 -7.07
CA THR A 175 1.92 15.39 -6.79
C THR A 175 0.90 15.72 -7.89
N SER A 176 1.04 15.14 -9.08
CA SER A 176 0.06 15.28 -10.17
C SER A 176 -1.11 14.30 -10.08
N ILE A 177 -1.04 13.30 -9.22
CA ILE A 177 -2.12 12.31 -9.05
C ILE A 177 -3.28 12.94 -8.31
N GLU A 178 -4.45 12.93 -8.96
CA GLU A 178 -5.72 13.40 -8.44
C GLU A 178 -6.76 12.27 -8.58
N ALA A 179 -7.00 11.54 -7.51
CA ALA A 179 -7.88 10.38 -7.53
C ALA A 179 -9.32 10.74 -7.16
N THR A 180 -10.26 10.26 -7.95
CA THR A 180 -11.69 10.39 -7.64
C THR A 180 -12.08 9.42 -6.52
N VAL A 181 -12.69 9.94 -5.46
CA VAL A 181 -13.27 9.12 -4.39
C VAL A 181 -14.75 8.84 -4.73
N LYS A 182 -15.08 7.59 -5.00
CA LYS A 182 -16.45 7.15 -5.26
C LYS A 182 -17.09 6.65 -3.97
N GLY A 183 -18.30 7.10 -3.67
CA GLY A 183 -19.03 6.74 -2.47
C GLY A 183 -18.92 7.77 -1.35
N ASP A 184 -19.27 7.38 -0.12
CA ASP A 184 -19.07 8.24 1.05
C ASP A 184 -17.57 8.29 1.40
N PRO A 185 -16.94 9.46 1.33
CA PRO A 185 -15.53 9.59 1.68
C PRO A 185 -15.20 9.08 3.08
N ALA A 186 -16.12 9.23 4.03
CA ALA A 186 -15.93 8.75 5.39
C ALA A 186 -15.86 7.22 5.46
N GLU A 187 -16.63 6.51 4.63
CA GLU A 187 -16.59 5.05 4.54
C GLU A 187 -15.38 4.57 3.77
N VAL A 188 -15.09 5.17 2.62
CA VAL A 188 -13.94 4.80 1.76
C VAL A 188 -12.62 5.03 2.50
N LEU A 189 -12.54 6.09 3.31
CA LEU A 189 -11.32 6.48 4.02
C LEU A 189 -11.27 5.95 5.47
N ALA A 190 -12.35 5.37 5.97
CA ALA A 190 -12.41 4.69 7.27
C ALA A 190 -11.77 3.29 7.24
N GLU A 191 -11.26 2.86 6.09
CA GLU A 191 -10.49 1.62 6.02
C GLU A 191 -9.31 1.69 7.00
N PRO A 192 -9.19 0.74 7.95
CA PRO A 192 -8.31 0.86 9.12
C PRO A 192 -6.81 0.96 8.80
N TRP A 193 -6.45 0.86 7.53
CA TRP A 193 -5.07 0.83 7.02
C TRP A 193 -4.69 2.05 6.22
N GLN A 194 -5.62 2.96 6.08
CA GLN A 194 -5.43 4.18 5.31
C GLN A 194 -5.75 5.39 6.19
N PRO A 195 -4.98 5.62 7.26
CA PRO A 195 -5.14 6.83 8.03
C PRO A 195 -4.77 8.00 7.12
N LEU A 196 -5.77 8.58 6.51
CA LEU A 196 -5.61 9.84 5.82
C LEU A 196 -5.68 10.93 6.88
N SER A 197 -4.58 11.60 7.10
CA SER A 197 -4.51 12.74 8.01
C SER A 197 -5.19 13.98 7.44
N LYS A 198 -5.48 13.97 6.13
CA LYS A 198 -6.22 15.05 5.48
C LYS A 198 -7.51 14.52 4.89
N PRO A 199 -8.62 15.23 5.09
CA PRO A 199 -9.87 14.91 4.47
C PRO A 199 -9.76 15.02 2.95
N VAL A 200 -10.60 14.25 2.25
CA VAL A 200 -10.85 14.43 0.83
C VAL A 200 -11.17 15.91 0.58
N GLU A 201 -10.54 16.50 -0.40
CA GLU A 201 -10.83 17.89 -0.77
C GLU A 201 -12.31 18.03 -1.13
N LYS A 202 -12.82 19.26 -1.02
CA LYS A 202 -14.24 19.60 -1.14
C LYS A 202 -14.92 19.05 -2.40
N ASP A 203 -14.14 18.68 -3.43
CA ASP A 203 -14.62 18.19 -4.71
C ASP A 203 -14.56 16.66 -4.85
N GLY A 204 -14.33 15.92 -3.76
CA GLY A 204 -14.23 14.45 -3.80
C GLY A 204 -12.92 13.92 -4.41
N VAL A 205 -11.88 14.75 -4.44
CA VAL A 205 -10.56 14.40 -4.98
C VAL A 205 -9.58 14.14 -3.84
N LEU A 206 -8.83 13.08 -3.95
CA LEU A 206 -7.73 12.73 -3.07
C LEU A 206 -6.40 12.92 -3.79
N LYS A 207 -5.52 13.72 -3.21
CA LYS A 207 -4.19 14.02 -3.76
C LYS A 207 -3.09 13.40 -2.92
N THR A 208 -1.99 13.04 -3.57
CA THR A 208 -0.74 12.82 -2.86
C THR A 208 -0.10 14.17 -2.59
N HIS A 209 0.07 14.50 -1.33
CA HIS A 209 0.70 15.76 -0.94
C HIS A 209 2.09 15.50 -0.36
N PHE A 210 3.10 16.15 -0.93
CA PHE A 210 4.45 16.13 -0.40
C PHE A 210 4.90 17.55 -0.08
N ASP A 211 5.30 17.74 1.16
CA ASP A 211 5.89 18.99 1.62
C ASP A 211 7.32 18.72 2.10
N VAL A 212 8.18 19.72 2.05
CA VAL A 212 9.47 19.66 2.76
C VAL A 212 9.17 19.74 4.24
N LEU A 213 9.77 18.84 5.01
CA LEU A 213 9.66 18.88 6.46
C LEU A 213 10.13 20.22 7.00
N ASP A 214 9.23 20.88 7.69
CA ASP A 214 9.52 22.09 8.47
C ASP A 214 10.07 21.67 9.86
N VAL A 215 11.13 20.88 9.87
CA VAL A 215 11.77 20.40 11.08
C VAL A 215 13.05 21.18 11.26
N GLU A 216 13.27 21.72 12.47
CA GLU A 216 14.57 22.23 12.84
C GLU A 216 15.65 21.17 12.55
N PRO A 217 16.80 21.54 11.96
CA PRO A 217 17.85 20.59 11.62
C PRO A 217 18.35 19.94 12.89
N ILE A 218 17.90 18.72 13.16
CA ILE A 218 18.46 17.90 14.21
C ILE A 218 19.87 17.51 13.76
N HIS A 219 20.86 18.26 14.15
CA HIS A 219 22.29 17.91 14.19
C HIS A 219 22.92 17.18 13.00
N VAL A 220 22.30 17.07 11.89
CA VAL A 220 23.00 16.56 10.73
C VAL A 220 23.52 17.74 9.97
N SER A 221 24.52 18.29 10.53
CA SER A 221 25.18 19.57 10.31
C SER A 221 25.67 19.81 8.87
N LEU A 222 25.43 18.94 7.93
CA LEU A 222 25.99 19.03 6.58
C LEU A 222 25.01 18.66 5.47
N GLN A 223 23.73 18.46 5.78
CA GLN A 223 22.78 17.99 4.78
C GLN A 223 21.60 18.94 4.65
N PRO A 224 21.32 19.45 3.45
CA PRO A 224 20.07 20.13 3.21
C PRO A 224 18.91 19.16 3.45
N TRP A 225 17.76 19.65 3.84
CA TRP A 225 16.59 18.86 4.11
C TRP A 225 16.08 18.20 2.83
N ARG A 226 16.32 16.91 2.71
CA ARG A 226 16.07 16.11 1.53
C ARG A 226 14.80 15.29 1.63
N VAL A 227 14.27 15.14 2.84
CA VAL A 227 13.10 14.32 3.08
C VAL A 227 11.84 15.13 2.85
N HIS A 228 10.99 14.63 1.96
CA HIS A 228 9.68 15.15 1.70
C HIS A 228 8.66 14.19 2.32
N ASN A 229 7.78 14.72 3.15
CA ASN A 229 6.73 13.94 3.79
C ASN A 229 5.41 14.12 3.06
N SER A 230 4.60 13.07 3.07
CA SER A 230 3.18 13.23 2.95
C SER A 230 2.61 14.01 4.15
N PRO A 231 1.48 14.72 4.01
CA PRO A 231 1.04 15.75 4.95
C PRO A 231 0.70 15.31 6.38
N GLY A 232 0.61 14.02 6.65
CA GLY A 232 0.43 13.47 8.00
C GLY A 232 1.68 13.50 8.87
N GLY A 233 2.77 13.97 8.32
CA GLY A 233 4.17 13.83 8.71
C GLY A 233 4.65 14.28 10.06
N GLY A 234 3.90 14.07 11.09
CA GLY A 234 4.35 14.25 12.47
C GLY A 234 5.30 13.16 13.00
N GLY A 235 5.70 12.21 12.18
CA GLY A 235 6.84 11.31 12.45
C GLY A 235 6.61 10.14 13.40
N GLN A 236 5.39 9.80 13.79
CA GLN A 236 5.20 8.72 14.77
C GLN A 236 3.98 7.81 14.52
N THR A 237 3.19 8.03 13.50
CA THR A 237 2.02 7.18 13.25
C THR A 237 2.30 6.18 12.13
N ASN A 238 2.03 4.90 12.42
CA ASN A 238 2.07 3.85 11.41
C ASN A 238 0.98 4.14 10.37
N GLY A 239 1.38 4.43 9.13
CA GLY A 239 0.41 4.54 8.05
C GLY A 239 0.50 5.77 7.15
N GLU A 240 1.46 6.66 7.37
CA GLU A 240 1.69 7.83 6.49
C GLU A 240 1.95 7.44 5.03
N GLY A 241 2.51 6.25 4.80
CA GLY A 241 2.66 5.69 3.46
C GLY A 241 1.32 5.33 2.78
N GLY A 242 0.24 5.20 3.54
CA GLY A 242 -1.12 5.10 3.01
C GLY A 242 -1.52 6.34 2.21
N GLU A 243 -1.02 7.51 2.58
CA GLU A 243 -1.25 8.76 1.84
C GLU A 243 -0.58 8.77 0.44
N ILE A 244 0.33 7.85 0.20
CA ILE A 244 0.90 7.60 -1.13
C ILE A 244 0.10 6.53 -1.86
N SER A 245 -0.10 5.38 -1.21
CA SER A 245 -0.68 4.21 -1.88
C SER A 245 -2.17 4.33 -2.13
N THR A 246 -2.93 5.01 -1.25
CA THR A 246 -4.37 5.16 -1.41
C THR A 246 -4.75 6.00 -2.63
N PRO A 247 -4.21 7.21 -2.82
CA PRO A 247 -4.48 7.96 -4.05
C PRO A 247 -4.10 7.19 -5.31
N LEU A 248 -2.95 6.49 -5.30
CA LEU A 248 -2.54 5.67 -6.45
C LEU A 248 -3.54 4.54 -6.73
N THR A 249 -4.02 3.87 -5.69
CA THR A 249 -5.02 2.80 -5.83
C THR A 249 -6.31 3.34 -6.41
N LEU A 250 -6.86 4.39 -5.80
CA LEU A 250 -8.12 4.98 -6.24
C LEU A 250 -8.03 5.57 -7.65
N TYR A 251 -6.92 6.19 -7.99
CA TYR A 251 -6.67 6.69 -9.35
C TYR A 251 -6.65 5.54 -10.35
N TYR A 252 -5.93 4.45 -10.05
CA TYR A 252 -5.89 3.29 -10.92
C TYR A 252 -7.27 2.64 -11.12
N GLU A 253 -8.03 2.42 -10.03
CA GLU A 253 -9.34 1.76 -10.11
C GLU A 253 -10.45 2.70 -10.61
N ASN A 254 -10.51 3.93 -10.08
CA ASN A 254 -11.65 4.81 -10.30
C ASN A 254 -11.53 5.66 -11.56
N ASP A 255 -10.34 6.18 -11.85
CA ASP A 255 -10.13 7.12 -12.94
C ASP A 255 -9.64 6.41 -14.22
N LEU A 256 -8.79 5.38 -14.06
CA LEU A 256 -8.28 4.62 -15.19
C LEU A 256 -9.05 3.32 -15.46
N GLY A 257 -10.02 2.96 -14.61
CA GLY A 257 -10.79 1.71 -14.75
C GLY A 257 -9.90 0.47 -14.68
N GLY A 258 -8.83 0.52 -13.89
CA GLY A 258 -7.92 -0.58 -13.67
C GLY A 258 -8.55 -1.66 -12.77
N GLU A 259 -8.11 -2.90 -12.94
CA GLU A 259 -8.55 -4.03 -12.13
C GLU A 259 -7.42 -4.52 -11.22
N ILE A 260 -7.74 -4.73 -9.95
CA ILE A 260 -6.85 -5.37 -8.98
C ILE A 260 -7.50 -6.68 -8.51
N ILE A 261 -6.82 -7.79 -8.75
CA ILE A 261 -7.27 -9.12 -8.30
C ILE A 261 -6.61 -9.39 -6.95
N TYR A 262 -7.36 -9.12 -5.90
CA TYR A 262 -6.92 -9.33 -4.52
C TYR A 262 -6.86 -10.80 -4.13
N ASP A 263 -6.20 -11.09 -2.99
CA ASP A 263 -6.05 -12.44 -2.43
C ASP A 263 -5.44 -13.44 -3.44
N THR A 264 -4.62 -12.95 -4.36
CA THR A 264 -4.07 -13.68 -5.49
C THR A 264 -2.56 -13.58 -5.51
N ALA A 265 -1.90 -14.67 -5.13
CA ALA A 265 -0.44 -14.74 -5.08
C ALA A 265 0.13 -15.23 -6.41
N MET A 266 1.06 -14.49 -6.98
CA MET A 266 1.84 -14.96 -8.13
C MET A 266 2.78 -16.09 -7.69
N ASN A 267 2.80 -17.19 -8.45
CA ASN A 267 3.60 -18.38 -8.18
C ASN A 267 4.79 -18.51 -9.12
N GLU A 268 4.56 -18.35 -10.42
CA GLU A 268 5.56 -18.66 -11.43
C GLU A 268 5.43 -17.71 -12.63
N ILE A 269 6.57 -17.38 -13.22
CA ILE A 269 6.65 -16.66 -14.48
C ILE A 269 6.72 -17.69 -15.60
N LEU A 270 5.82 -17.60 -16.56
CA LEU A 270 5.80 -18.46 -17.74
C LEU A 270 6.67 -17.87 -18.84
N THR A 271 7.43 -18.73 -19.49
CA THR A 271 8.25 -18.36 -20.65
C THR A 271 8.03 -19.34 -21.79
N ASP A 272 8.21 -18.88 -23.01
CA ASP A 272 8.28 -19.75 -24.18
C ASP A 272 9.65 -20.46 -24.32
N GLU A 273 9.81 -21.26 -25.38
CA GLU A 273 11.06 -21.99 -25.66
C GLU A 273 12.27 -21.06 -25.91
N ALA A 274 12.03 -19.82 -26.28
CA ALA A 274 13.06 -18.79 -26.47
C ALA A 274 13.39 -18.03 -25.18
N GLY A 275 12.68 -18.33 -24.07
CA GLY A 275 12.83 -17.64 -22.79
C GLY A 275 12.09 -16.30 -22.71
N VAL A 276 11.22 -16.00 -23.65
CA VAL A 276 10.40 -14.80 -23.62
C VAL A 276 9.26 -14.99 -22.65
N VAL A 277 9.03 -14.02 -21.77
CA VAL A 277 7.93 -14.06 -20.80
C VAL A 277 6.58 -14.01 -21.53
N THR A 278 5.73 -14.99 -21.27
CA THR A 278 4.40 -15.13 -21.89
C THR A 278 3.25 -14.96 -20.89
N GLY A 279 3.54 -14.95 -19.60
CA GLY A 279 2.54 -14.77 -18.56
C GLY A 279 3.02 -15.14 -17.17
N VAL A 280 2.07 -15.30 -16.28
CA VAL A 280 2.30 -15.73 -14.90
C VAL A 280 1.23 -16.74 -14.48
N THR A 281 1.55 -17.62 -13.55
CA THR A 281 0.54 -18.40 -12.83
C THR A 281 0.36 -17.84 -11.44
N CYS A 282 -0.89 -17.82 -10.98
CA CYS A 282 -1.24 -17.33 -9.66
C CYS A 282 -2.13 -18.33 -8.94
N THR A 283 -2.15 -18.26 -7.62
CA THR A 283 -3.13 -18.95 -6.79
C THR A 283 -4.01 -17.93 -6.11
N ARG A 284 -5.29 -17.98 -6.40
CA ARG A 284 -6.31 -17.19 -5.74
C ARG A 284 -6.74 -17.89 -4.45
N LYS A 285 -7.13 -17.14 -3.45
CA LYS A 285 -7.61 -17.68 -2.17
C LYS A 285 -8.70 -18.73 -2.41
N GLY A 286 -8.54 -19.92 -1.79
CA GLY A 286 -9.43 -21.06 -2.03
C GLY A 286 -8.90 -22.06 -3.07
N SER A 287 -7.65 -21.90 -3.53
CA SER A 287 -6.92 -22.81 -4.43
C SER A 287 -7.27 -22.69 -5.93
N ALA A 288 -8.10 -21.74 -6.35
CA ALA A 288 -8.31 -21.50 -7.78
C ALA A 288 -7.05 -20.97 -8.44
N LYS A 289 -6.77 -21.43 -9.65
CA LYS A 289 -5.64 -21.00 -10.48
C LYS A 289 -6.10 -19.87 -11.41
N LEU A 290 -5.25 -18.87 -11.53
CA LEU A 290 -5.32 -17.83 -12.53
C LEU A 290 -4.05 -17.87 -13.36
N THR A 291 -4.19 -17.89 -14.67
CA THR A 291 -3.07 -17.93 -15.62
C THR A 291 -3.20 -16.80 -16.63
#